data_6483fa2e906cc408c439434df1b98311
#
_entry.id   6483fa2e906cc408c439434df1b98311
#
_cell.length_a   1.000
_cell.length_b   1.000
_cell.length_c   1.000
_cell.angle_alpha   90.00
_cell.angle_beta   90.00
_cell.angle_gamma   90.00
#
_symmetry.space_group_name_H-M   'P 1'
#
loop_
_entity.id
_entity.type
_entity.pdbx_description
1 polymer ?
#
loop_
_entity_poly.entity_id
_entity_poly.type
_entity_poly.pdbx_seq_one_letter_code
_entity_poly.pdbx_strand_id
1 'polypeptide(L)'
;NLLARPETYGLGKCLAGTLFPMGLMLVMLTGMELFTGNTLMCMALAEKRITLTAMLRNWLFVYLGNFLGSVFVAHMIVMSGQLASGAGLLGGVTLRIAAGKVALDFLPAFYLGLMCNWLVCLAVWFCWSARSQTGKMLGIFFPIWLFITSGFEHSVANMYYIPAGIMAAGNELFATASGLSADALASLTWSNFALRNLIPVTLGNIAGGALFVGMLHWWTHRNTLPAGQGH
;
A
#
# COMPACT_ATOMS: atom_id res chain seq x y z
N ASN A 1 -26.03 -3.07 -5.08
CA ASN A 1 -25.10 -2.16 -4.41
C ASN A 1 -25.18 -0.78 -5.09
N LEU A 2 -25.77 0.21 -4.40
CA LEU A 2 -25.97 1.56 -4.93
C LEU A 2 -24.65 2.27 -5.32
N LEU A 3 -23.53 1.91 -4.70
CA LEU A 3 -22.20 2.51 -4.94
C LEU A 3 -21.35 1.76 -5.98
N ALA A 4 -21.87 0.67 -6.57
CA ALA A 4 -21.17 -0.11 -7.58
C ALA A 4 -21.77 0.05 -8.99
N ARG A 5 -22.68 0.99 -9.18
CA ARG A 5 -23.23 1.32 -10.50
C ARG A 5 -22.28 2.24 -11.26
N PRO A 6 -22.28 2.25 -12.59
CA PRO A 6 -21.45 3.16 -13.39
C PRO A 6 -21.59 4.62 -12.95
N GLU A 7 -22.82 5.08 -12.66
CA GLU A 7 -23.15 6.45 -12.28
C GLU A 7 -22.62 6.84 -10.90
N THR A 8 -22.41 5.87 -10.02
CA THR A 8 -21.96 6.09 -8.63
C THR A 8 -20.56 5.55 -8.35
N TYR A 9 -19.88 5.01 -9.38
CA TYR A 9 -18.56 4.40 -9.24
C TYR A 9 -17.53 5.35 -8.60
N GLY A 10 -17.45 6.59 -9.09
CA GLY A 10 -16.55 7.60 -8.56
C GLY A 10 -16.84 7.94 -7.09
N LEU A 11 -18.12 8.09 -6.74
CA LEU A 11 -18.52 8.34 -5.36
C LEU A 11 -18.15 7.16 -4.43
N GLY A 12 -18.38 5.93 -4.90
CA GLY A 12 -18.01 4.72 -4.15
C GLY A 12 -16.51 4.63 -3.88
N LYS A 13 -15.69 4.98 -4.87
CA LYS A 13 -14.23 5.06 -4.74
C LYS A 13 -13.80 6.15 -3.74
N CYS A 14 -14.38 7.34 -3.82
CA CYS A 14 -14.09 8.42 -2.90
C CYS A 14 -14.42 8.04 -1.45
N LEU A 15 -15.59 7.48 -1.21
CA LEU A 15 -16.01 7.04 0.14
C LEU A 15 -15.13 5.90 0.66
N ALA A 16 -14.81 4.90 -0.16
CA ALA A 16 -13.91 3.82 0.24
C ALA A 16 -12.51 4.35 0.61
N GLY A 17 -12.05 5.40 -0.09
CA GLY A 17 -10.76 6.03 0.16
C GLY A 17 -10.67 6.82 1.47
N THR A 18 -11.78 7.27 2.06
CA THR A 18 -11.74 8.18 3.23
C THR A 18 -11.19 7.57 4.51
N LEU A 19 -11.34 6.26 4.70
CA LEU A 19 -10.87 5.57 5.91
C LEU A 19 -9.42 5.09 5.81
N PHE A 20 -8.91 4.92 4.61
CA PHE A 20 -7.58 4.33 4.39
C PHE A 20 -6.42 5.20 4.90
N PRO A 21 -6.47 6.55 4.87
CA PRO A 21 -5.43 7.41 5.41
C PRO A 21 -5.12 7.17 6.89
N MET A 22 -6.09 6.65 7.67
CA MET A 22 -5.89 6.30 9.07
C MET A 22 -4.72 5.32 9.25
N GLY A 23 -4.51 4.39 8.32
CA GLY A 23 -3.39 3.44 8.38
C GLY A 23 -2.04 4.14 8.42
N LEU A 24 -1.78 5.09 7.50
CA LEU A 24 -0.53 5.84 7.50
C LEU A 24 -0.45 6.83 8.67
N MET A 25 -1.57 7.40 9.12
CA MET A 25 -1.59 8.25 10.33
C MET A 25 -1.14 7.44 11.55
N LEU A 26 -1.63 6.22 11.73
CA LEU A 26 -1.20 5.35 12.83
C LEU A 26 0.31 5.07 12.74
N VAL A 27 0.81 4.67 11.58
CA VAL A 27 2.25 4.43 11.37
C VAL A 27 3.07 5.64 11.78
N MET A 28 2.75 6.82 11.25
CA MET A 28 3.55 8.04 11.44
C MET A 28 3.46 8.62 12.84
N LEU A 29 2.29 8.51 13.50
CA LEU A 29 2.08 9.08 14.84
C LEU A 29 2.56 8.17 15.97
N THR A 30 2.63 6.85 15.72
CA THR A 30 3.11 5.87 16.72
C THR A 30 4.59 5.48 16.53
N GLY A 31 5.24 5.95 15.45
CA GLY A 31 6.63 5.62 15.18
C GLY A 31 6.83 4.20 14.64
N MET A 32 5.81 3.60 14.05
CA MET A 32 5.93 2.31 13.35
C MET A 32 6.63 2.47 12.01
N GLU A 33 7.15 1.36 11.48
CA GLU A 33 7.86 1.35 10.21
C GLU A 33 7.01 0.78 9.08
N LEU A 34 7.01 1.50 7.95
CA LEU A 34 6.34 1.11 6.72
C LEU A 34 7.34 1.10 5.58
N PHE A 35 7.52 -0.06 4.92
CA PHE A 35 8.50 -0.25 3.85
C PHE A 35 8.46 0.84 2.79
N THR A 36 7.26 1.21 2.33
CA THR A 36 7.07 2.23 1.29
C THR A 36 7.54 3.62 1.75
N GLY A 37 7.33 4.00 3.01
CA GLY A 37 7.89 5.22 3.60
C GLY A 37 9.42 5.15 3.73
N ASN A 38 9.95 3.98 4.09
CA ASN A 38 11.38 3.78 4.27
C ASN A 38 12.17 3.85 2.94
N THR A 39 11.50 3.86 1.78
CA THR A 39 12.18 4.14 0.50
C THR A 39 12.83 5.51 0.46
N LEU A 40 12.38 6.47 1.30
CA LEU A 40 13.00 7.78 1.48
C LEU A 40 14.39 7.73 2.16
N MET A 41 14.81 6.60 2.75
CA MET A 41 16.17 6.43 3.29
C MET A 41 17.26 6.61 2.22
N CYS A 42 16.91 6.55 0.93
CA CYS A 42 17.82 6.88 -0.16
C CYS A 42 18.42 8.29 -0.03
N MET A 43 17.69 9.25 0.57
CA MET A 43 18.21 10.60 0.84
C MET A 43 19.36 10.57 1.85
N ALA A 44 19.19 9.82 2.96
CA ALA A 44 20.22 9.66 3.98
C ALA A 44 21.46 8.92 3.42
N LEU A 45 21.23 7.98 2.48
CA LEU A 45 22.32 7.32 1.75
C LEU A 45 23.07 8.32 0.85
N ALA A 46 22.36 9.15 0.11
CA ALA A 46 22.95 10.18 -0.78
C ALA A 46 23.77 11.23 0.03
N GLU A 47 23.30 11.56 1.25
CA GLU A 47 24.02 12.40 2.22
C GLU A 47 25.14 11.67 2.97
N LYS A 48 25.42 10.40 2.65
CA LYS A 48 26.42 9.56 3.31
C LYS A 48 26.22 9.42 4.83
N ARG A 49 25.01 9.65 5.32
CA ARG A 49 24.65 9.49 6.75
C ARG A 49 24.43 8.04 7.14
N ILE A 50 24.10 7.19 6.18
CA ILE A 50 23.97 5.74 6.33
C ILE A 50 24.69 5.02 5.21
N THR A 51 25.04 3.76 5.42
CA THR A 51 25.59 2.89 4.38
C THR A 51 24.49 2.23 3.56
N LEU A 52 24.82 1.82 2.33
CA LEU A 52 23.91 1.03 1.49
C LEU A 52 23.46 -0.25 2.19
N THR A 53 24.37 -0.93 2.87
CA THR A 53 24.08 -2.14 3.65
C THR A 53 23.06 -1.87 4.76
N ALA A 54 23.20 -0.75 5.48
CA ALA A 54 22.25 -0.38 6.53
C ALA A 54 20.85 -0.10 5.96
N MET A 55 20.77 0.61 4.83
CA MET A 55 19.50 0.86 4.14
C MET A 55 18.85 -0.44 3.68
N LEU A 56 19.58 -1.29 2.96
CA LEU A 56 19.04 -2.56 2.44
C LEU A 56 18.66 -3.52 3.57
N ARG A 57 19.41 -3.53 4.67
CA ARG A 57 19.04 -4.29 5.87
C ARG A 57 17.74 -3.80 6.47
N ASN A 58 17.55 -2.49 6.64
CA ASN A 58 16.29 -1.93 7.12
C ASN A 58 15.14 -2.30 6.17
N TRP A 59 15.30 -2.08 4.87
CA TRP A 59 14.28 -2.42 3.88
C TRP A 59 13.86 -3.89 3.98
N LEU A 60 14.83 -4.81 4.08
CA LEU A 60 14.54 -6.24 4.19
C LEU A 60 13.73 -6.58 5.45
N PHE A 61 14.19 -6.11 6.62
CA PHE A 61 13.52 -6.44 7.89
C PHE A 61 12.14 -5.80 7.97
N VAL A 62 11.99 -4.54 7.54
CA VAL A 62 10.70 -3.86 7.55
C VAL A 62 9.74 -4.50 6.54
N TYR A 63 10.22 -4.86 5.35
CA TYR A 63 9.42 -5.56 4.35
C TYR A 63 8.91 -6.91 4.85
N LEU A 64 9.78 -7.71 5.45
CA LEU A 64 9.41 -8.99 6.04
C LEU A 64 8.46 -8.82 7.24
N GLY A 65 8.71 -7.84 8.10
CA GLY A 65 7.82 -7.51 9.21
C GLY A 65 6.42 -7.06 8.74
N ASN A 66 6.36 -6.21 7.73
CA ASN A 66 5.08 -5.80 7.12
C ASN A 66 4.38 -7.01 6.46
N PHE A 67 5.12 -7.88 5.78
CA PHE A 67 4.56 -9.10 5.17
C PHE A 67 3.96 -10.03 6.21
N LEU A 68 4.73 -10.40 7.23
CA LEU A 68 4.27 -11.31 8.29
C LEU A 68 3.08 -10.73 9.06
N GLY A 69 3.15 -9.44 9.42
CA GLY A 69 2.06 -8.74 10.11
C GLY A 69 0.78 -8.68 9.26
N SER A 70 0.90 -8.37 7.97
CA SER A 70 -0.25 -8.30 7.06
C SER A 70 -0.92 -9.66 6.85
N VAL A 71 -0.13 -10.72 6.64
CA VAL A 71 -0.65 -12.10 6.50
C VAL A 71 -1.30 -12.57 7.81
N PHE A 72 -0.70 -12.24 8.95
CA PHE A 72 -1.26 -12.56 10.27
C PHE A 72 -2.62 -11.88 10.48
N VAL A 73 -2.73 -10.58 10.18
CA VAL A 73 -4.01 -9.85 10.27
C VAL A 73 -5.04 -10.42 9.28
N ALA A 74 -4.63 -10.74 8.03
CA ALA A 74 -5.50 -11.38 7.06
C ALA A 74 -6.06 -12.70 7.59
N HIS A 75 -5.20 -13.54 8.18
CA HIS A 75 -5.62 -14.80 8.81
C HIS A 75 -6.62 -14.56 9.96
N MET A 76 -6.35 -13.60 10.85
CA MET A 76 -7.26 -13.26 11.95
C MET A 76 -8.64 -12.81 11.44
N ILE A 77 -8.70 -11.98 10.42
CA ILE A 77 -9.95 -11.50 9.81
C ILE A 77 -10.75 -12.67 9.21
N VAL A 78 -10.09 -13.56 8.48
CA VAL A 78 -10.75 -14.74 7.90
C VAL A 78 -11.29 -15.66 9.00
N MET A 79 -10.48 -15.93 10.03
CA MET A 79 -10.86 -16.83 11.14
C MET A 79 -11.89 -16.22 12.09
N SER A 80 -11.99 -14.89 12.19
CA SER A 80 -12.98 -14.22 13.04
C SER A 80 -14.42 -14.38 12.56
N GLY A 81 -14.62 -14.86 11.33
CA GLY A 81 -15.94 -14.92 10.71
C GLY A 81 -16.47 -13.58 10.18
N GLN A 82 -15.71 -12.49 10.33
CA GLN A 82 -16.13 -11.15 9.90
C GLN A 82 -16.51 -11.10 8.41
N LEU A 83 -15.87 -11.92 7.57
CA LEU A 83 -16.13 -11.95 6.13
C LEU A 83 -17.54 -12.46 5.78
N ALA A 84 -18.24 -13.13 6.72
CA ALA A 84 -19.64 -13.54 6.55
C ALA A 84 -20.63 -12.38 6.70
N SER A 85 -20.19 -11.20 7.15
CA SER A 85 -21.03 -10.02 7.32
C SER A 85 -21.76 -9.65 6.03
N GLY A 86 -23.01 -9.19 6.17
CA GLY A 86 -23.87 -8.87 5.04
C GLY A 86 -24.21 -10.07 4.17
N ALA A 87 -24.45 -11.24 4.78
CA ALA A 87 -24.70 -12.50 4.07
C ALA A 87 -23.57 -12.86 3.08
N GLY A 88 -22.31 -12.71 3.51
CA GLY A 88 -21.13 -13.02 2.72
C GLY A 88 -20.67 -11.92 1.76
N LEU A 89 -21.36 -10.78 1.72
CA LEU A 89 -20.99 -9.67 0.80
C LEU A 89 -19.57 -9.16 1.07
N LEU A 90 -19.14 -9.07 2.35
CA LEU A 90 -17.78 -8.62 2.67
C LEU A 90 -16.73 -9.60 2.14
N GLY A 91 -16.97 -10.91 2.29
CA GLY A 91 -16.11 -11.95 1.71
C GLY A 91 -16.08 -11.88 0.19
N GLY A 92 -17.23 -11.69 -0.46
CA GLY A 92 -17.32 -11.51 -1.90
C GLY A 92 -16.54 -10.27 -2.40
N VAL A 93 -16.59 -9.15 -1.66
CA VAL A 93 -15.76 -7.95 -1.98
C VAL A 93 -14.28 -8.26 -1.80
N THR A 94 -13.89 -8.98 -0.75
CA THR A 94 -12.50 -9.39 -0.50
C THR A 94 -11.96 -10.21 -1.67
N LEU A 95 -12.73 -11.19 -2.16
CA LEU A 95 -12.36 -11.99 -3.33
C LEU A 95 -12.21 -11.15 -4.60
N ARG A 96 -13.15 -10.23 -4.88
CA ARG A 96 -13.07 -9.35 -6.05
C ARG A 96 -11.83 -8.45 -6.03
N ILE A 97 -11.50 -7.87 -4.86
CA ILE A 97 -10.30 -7.04 -4.72
C ILE A 97 -9.05 -7.86 -5.00
N ALA A 98 -8.93 -9.04 -4.38
CA ALA A 98 -7.78 -9.90 -4.55
C ALA A 98 -7.62 -10.38 -6.00
N ALA A 99 -8.71 -10.84 -6.63
CA ALA A 99 -8.72 -11.29 -8.01
C ALA A 99 -8.33 -10.17 -9.00
N GLY A 100 -8.88 -8.97 -8.81
CA GLY A 100 -8.52 -7.82 -9.64
C GLY A 100 -7.03 -7.46 -9.54
N LYS A 101 -6.42 -7.62 -8.36
CA LYS A 101 -5.00 -7.32 -8.14
C LYS A 101 -4.06 -8.36 -8.77
N VAL A 102 -4.39 -9.66 -8.70
CA VAL A 102 -3.58 -10.71 -9.35
C VAL A 102 -3.81 -10.80 -10.86
N ALA A 103 -4.87 -10.18 -11.38
CA ALA A 103 -5.15 -10.12 -12.80
C ALA A 103 -4.32 -9.06 -13.54
N LEU A 104 -3.65 -8.15 -12.83
CA LEU A 104 -2.80 -7.13 -13.46
C LEU A 104 -1.60 -7.75 -14.17
N ASP A 105 -1.28 -7.21 -15.33
CA ASP A 105 -0.01 -7.49 -16.00
C ASP A 105 1.14 -6.72 -15.32
N PHE A 106 2.37 -7.15 -15.58
CA PHE A 106 3.57 -6.62 -14.92
C PHE A 106 3.70 -5.10 -15.06
N LEU A 107 3.60 -4.55 -16.26
CA LEU A 107 3.79 -3.12 -16.49
C LEU A 107 2.68 -2.26 -15.87
N PRO A 108 1.39 -2.56 -16.03
CA PRO A 108 0.33 -1.88 -15.29
C PRO A 108 0.54 -1.92 -13.77
N ALA A 109 0.85 -3.08 -13.20
CA ALA A 109 1.11 -3.24 -11.77
C ALA A 109 2.30 -2.39 -11.29
N PHE A 110 3.39 -2.36 -12.08
CA PHE A 110 4.56 -1.52 -11.80
C PHE A 110 4.23 -0.03 -11.81
N TYR A 111 3.55 0.47 -12.86
CA TYR A 111 3.23 1.90 -12.94
C TYR A 111 2.21 2.34 -11.90
N LEU A 112 1.21 1.51 -11.59
CA LEU A 112 0.28 1.78 -10.49
C LEU A 112 1.01 1.81 -9.14
N GLY A 113 2.00 0.93 -8.96
CA GLY A 113 2.89 0.93 -7.80
C GLY A 113 3.74 2.21 -7.71
N LEU A 114 4.32 2.66 -8.83
CA LEU A 114 5.12 3.87 -8.90
C LEU A 114 4.31 5.10 -8.48
N MET A 115 3.14 5.29 -9.07
CA MET A 115 2.24 6.41 -8.74
C MET A 115 1.75 6.36 -7.30
N CYS A 116 1.50 5.17 -6.77
CA CYS A 116 1.11 5.00 -5.37
C CYS A 116 2.18 5.54 -4.43
N ASN A 117 3.41 5.05 -4.55
CA ASN A 117 4.45 5.42 -3.59
C ASN A 117 5.01 6.83 -3.80
N TRP A 118 4.80 7.41 -4.96
CA TRP A 118 4.99 8.85 -5.14
C TRP A 118 4.11 9.63 -4.15
N LEU A 119 2.81 9.31 -4.08
CA LEU A 119 1.88 9.97 -3.17
C LEU A 119 2.11 9.60 -1.69
N VAL A 120 2.43 8.34 -1.39
CA VAL A 120 2.75 7.90 -0.01
C VAL A 120 3.96 8.64 0.53
N CYS A 121 5.03 8.76 -0.25
CA CYS A 121 6.23 9.49 0.17
C CYS A 121 6.00 11.00 0.29
N LEU A 122 5.15 11.60 -0.55
CA LEU A 122 4.71 12.98 -0.35
C LEU A 122 3.90 13.14 0.93
N ALA A 123 3.03 12.19 1.28
CA ALA A 123 2.30 12.20 2.55
C ALA A 123 3.25 12.15 3.76
N VAL A 124 4.30 11.30 3.70
CA VAL A 124 5.35 11.23 4.71
C VAL A 124 6.10 12.57 4.81
N TRP A 125 6.44 13.17 3.68
CA TRP A 125 7.10 14.46 3.62
C TRP A 125 6.25 15.58 4.24
N PHE A 126 4.98 15.66 3.90
CA PHE A 126 4.06 16.62 4.51
C PHE A 126 3.90 16.39 6.01
N CYS A 127 3.86 15.14 6.47
CA CYS A 127 3.84 14.81 7.88
C CYS A 127 5.09 15.34 8.61
N TRP A 128 6.28 15.19 8.02
CA TRP A 128 7.53 15.68 8.62
C TRP A 128 7.61 17.22 8.64
N SER A 129 7.09 17.89 7.63
CA SER A 129 7.09 19.34 7.54
C SER A 129 6.07 20.02 8.47
N ALA A 130 5.04 19.30 8.90
CA ALA A 130 3.98 19.84 9.73
C ALA A 130 4.40 19.98 11.20
N ARG A 131 4.06 21.13 11.81
CA ARG A 131 4.39 21.47 13.19
C ARG A 131 3.34 21.09 14.23
N SER A 132 2.13 20.73 13.80
CA SER A 132 1.03 20.32 14.67
C SER A 132 0.52 18.93 14.33
N GLN A 133 -0.09 18.21 15.27
CA GLN A 133 -0.66 16.90 15.03
C GLN A 133 -1.76 16.96 13.95
N THR A 134 -2.63 17.96 14.02
CA THR A 134 -3.67 18.17 13.00
C THR A 134 -3.06 18.40 11.62
N GLY A 135 -1.99 19.22 11.53
CA GLY A 135 -1.26 19.43 10.29
C GLY A 135 -0.67 18.14 9.72
N LYS A 136 -0.10 17.27 10.58
CA LYS A 136 0.39 15.94 10.18
C LYS A 136 -0.73 15.08 9.62
N MET A 137 -1.87 15.02 10.30
CA MET A 137 -3.02 14.22 9.86
C MET A 137 -3.57 14.72 8.52
N LEU A 138 -3.74 16.02 8.34
CA LEU A 138 -4.21 16.60 7.07
C LEU A 138 -3.20 16.39 5.94
N GLY A 139 -1.90 16.54 6.22
CA GLY A 139 -0.83 16.28 5.24
C GLY A 139 -0.79 14.83 4.76
N ILE A 140 -1.18 13.89 5.62
CA ILE A 140 -1.30 12.47 5.24
C ILE A 140 -2.62 12.22 4.51
N PHE A 141 -3.73 12.83 4.93
CA PHE A 141 -5.06 12.50 4.48
C PHE A 141 -5.22 12.63 2.95
N PHE A 142 -4.90 13.80 2.40
CA PHE A 142 -5.20 14.08 1.00
C PHE A 142 -4.38 13.23 0.00
N PRO A 143 -3.06 13.06 0.12
CA PRO A 143 -2.32 12.20 -0.81
C PRO A 143 -2.73 10.73 -0.72
N ILE A 144 -3.02 10.22 0.48
CA ILE A 144 -3.44 8.84 0.66
C ILE A 144 -4.88 8.62 0.15
N TRP A 145 -5.78 9.56 0.39
CA TRP A 145 -7.12 9.53 -0.19
C TRP A 145 -7.09 9.52 -1.72
N LEU A 146 -6.24 10.39 -2.30
CA LEU A 146 -6.05 10.45 -3.75
C LEU A 146 -5.57 9.11 -4.31
N PHE A 147 -4.54 8.47 -3.71
CA PHE A 147 -4.01 7.23 -4.25
C PHE A 147 -5.04 6.09 -4.22
N ILE A 148 -5.85 5.99 -3.16
CA ILE A 148 -6.92 4.97 -3.05
C ILE A 148 -8.02 5.23 -4.07
N THR A 149 -8.47 6.48 -4.17
CA THR A 149 -9.52 6.86 -5.13
C THR A 149 -9.09 6.59 -6.56
N SER A 150 -7.81 6.85 -6.89
CA SER A 150 -7.22 6.55 -8.19
C SER A 150 -7.01 5.05 -8.46
N GLY A 151 -7.05 4.21 -7.43
CA GLY A 151 -6.86 2.76 -7.57
C GLY A 151 -5.40 2.36 -7.78
N PHE A 152 -4.45 3.11 -7.24
CA PHE A 152 -3.02 2.80 -7.30
C PHE A 152 -2.67 1.60 -6.42
N GLU A 153 -1.53 0.96 -6.68
CA GLU A 153 -1.13 -0.30 -6.07
C GLU A 153 -0.07 -0.11 -4.98
N HIS A 154 -0.39 -0.56 -3.76
CA HIS A 154 0.49 -0.49 -2.60
C HIS A 154 0.92 -1.89 -2.16
N SER A 155 2.21 -2.20 -2.23
CA SER A 155 2.74 -3.55 -1.95
C SER A 155 2.35 -4.04 -0.56
N VAL A 156 2.51 -3.22 0.49
CA VAL A 156 2.19 -3.63 1.87
C VAL A 156 0.68 -3.82 2.05
N ALA A 157 -0.18 -2.98 1.44
CA ALA A 157 -1.62 -3.21 1.47
C ALA A 157 -2.01 -4.50 0.74
N ASN A 158 -1.33 -4.82 -0.36
CA ASN A 158 -1.55 -6.06 -1.11
C ASN A 158 -1.13 -7.31 -0.32
N MET A 159 -0.15 -7.19 0.60
CA MET A 159 0.21 -8.25 1.55
C MET A 159 -0.93 -8.64 2.51
N TYR A 160 -1.95 -7.78 2.64
CA TYR A 160 -3.19 -8.10 3.36
C TYR A 160 -4.29 -8.56 2.39
N TYR A 161 -4.60 -7.76 1.37
CA TYR A 161 -5.77 -7.98 0.51
C TYR A 161 -5.72 -9.31 -0.24
N ILE A 162 -4.57 -9.63 -0.83
CA ILE A 162 -4.46 -10.84 -1.67
C ILE A 162 -4.42 -12.10 -0.80
N PRO A 163 -3.60 -12.21 0.27
CA PRO A 163 -3.67 -13.33 1.20
C PRO A 163 -5.05 -13.54 1.83
N ALA A 164 -5.76 -12.47 2.22
CA ALA A 164 -7.13 -12.60 2.71
C ALA A 164 -8.07 -13.24 1.66
N GLY A 165 -7.93 -12.82 0.39
CA GLY A 165 -8.67 -13.43 -0.72
C GLY A 165 -8.29 -14.89 -0.95
N ILE A 166 -7.00 -15.23 -0.93
CA ILE A 166 -6.53 -16.62 -1.09
C ILE A 166 -7.12 -17.52 0.02
N MET A 167 -7.06 -17.08 1.27
CA MET A 167 -7.56 -17.84 2.41
C MET A 167 -9.09 -17.97 2.40
N ALA A 168 -9.80 -16.98 1.81
CA ALA A 168 -11.26 -16.97 1.75
C ALA A 168 -11.83 -17.68 0.50
N ALA A 169 -11.03 -17.99 -0.51
CA ALA A 169 -11.48 -18.45 -1.82
C ALA A 169 -12.23 -19.79 -1.78
N GLY A 170 -11.94 -20.65 -0.81
CA GLY A 170 -12.62 -21.96 -0.64
C GLY A 170 -14.03 -21.88 -0.02
N ASN A 171 -14.52 -20.71 0.34
CA ASN A 171 -15.84 -20.55 0.95
C ASN A 171 -16.90 -20.27 -0.12
N GLU A 172 -17.86 -21.19 -0.30
CA GLU A 172 -18.92 -21.12 -1.33
C GLU A 172 -19.81 -19.88 -1.18
N LEU A 173 -20.13 -19.46 0.05
CA LEU A 173 -20.91 -18.25 0.32
C LEU A 173 -20.20 -17.00 -0.25
N PHE A 174 -18.90 -16.90 -0.03
CA PHE A 174 -18.10 -15.77 -0.50
C PHE A 174 -17.89 -15.83 -2.04
N ALA A 175 -17.65 -17.03 -2.56
CA ALA A 175 -17.50 -17.26 -4.00
C ALA A 175 -18.78 -16.84 -4.74
N THR A 176 -19.95 -17.28 -4.27
CA THR A 176 -21.25 -16.90 -4.82
C THR A 176 -21.48 -15.38 -4.72
N ALA A 177 -21.23 -14.79 -3.53
CA ALA A 177 -21.40 -13.36 -3.31
C ALA A 177 -20.39 -12.50 -4.12
N SER A 178 -19.27 -13.08 -4.52
CA SER A 178 -18.28 -12.39 -5.37
C SER A 178 -18.74 -12.22 -6.81
N GLY A 179 -19.51 -13.17 -7.35
CA GLY A 179 -19.87 -13.23 -8.76
C GLY A 179 -18.68 -13.46 -9.70
N LEU A 180 -17.54 -13.94 -9.18
CA LEU A 180 -16.34 -14.24 -9.97
C LEU A 180 -16.51 -15.58 -10.70
N SER A 181 -15.87 -15.71 -11.87
CA SER A 181 -15.76 -16.99 -12.57
C SER A 181 -14.86 -17.96 -11.81
N ALA A 182 -15.00 -19.26 -12.10
CA ALA A 182 -14.16 -20.30 -11.52
C ALA A 182 -12.66 -20.04 -11.80
N ASP A 183 -12.32 -19.60 -13.02
CA ASP A 183 -10.94 -19.28 -13.41
C ASP A 183 -10.38 -18.11 -12.61
N ALA A 184 -11.19 -17.07 -12.35
CA ALA A 184 -10.78 -15.93 -11.53
C ALA A 184 -10.53 -16.36 -10.07
N LEU A 185 -11.37 -17.22 -9.51
CA LEU A 185 -11.15 -17.81 -8.18
C LEU A 185 -9.91 -18.70 -8.14
N ALA A 186 -9.71 -19.56 -9.17
CA ALA A 186 -8.53 -20.42 -9.28
C ALA A 186 -7.22 -19.62 -9.46
N SER A 187 -7.28 -18.38 -9.93
CA SER A 187 -6.12 -17.48 -10.05
C SER A 187 -5.61 -16.97 -8.70
N LEU A 188 -6.40 -17.07 -7.62
CA LEU A 188 -6.02 -16.65 -6.27
C LEU A 188 -5.05 -17.64 -5.64
N THR A 189 -3.79 -17.56 -6.03
CA THR A 189 -2.70 -18.40 -5.55
C THR A 189 -1.55 -17.59 -5.01
N TRP A 190 -0.76 -18.19 -4.11
CA TRP A 190 0.45 -17.56 -3.57
C TRP A 190 1.48 -17.24 -4.67
N SER A 191 1.56 -18.08 -5.71
CA SER A 191 2.44 -17.85 -6.87
C SER A 191 2.01 -16.59 -7.64
N ASN A 192 0.73 -16.47 -8.00
CA ASN A 192 0.22 -15.28 -8.68
C ASN A 192 0.34 -14.03 -7.81
N PHE A 193 0.09 -14.15 -6.50
CA PHE A 193 0.35 -13.06 -5.57
C PHE A 193 1.79 -12.57 -5.65
N ALA A 194 2.77 -13.46 -5.57
CA ALA A 194 4.18 -13.09 -5.60
C ALA A 194 4.60 -12.52 -6.97
N LEU A 195 4.32 -13.26 -8.04
CA LEU A 195 4.89 -12.97 -9.35
C LEU A 195 4.13 -11.91 -10.14
N ARG A 196 2.78 -11.91 -10.07
CA ARG A 196 1.95 -11.00 -10.86
C ARG A 196 1.64 -9.69 -10.16
N ASN A 197 1.71 -9.65 -8.81
CA ASN A 197 1.39 -8.45 -8.06
C ASN A 197 2.54 -7.96 -7.17
N LEU A 198 2.98 -8.75 -6.20
CA LEU A 198 3.88 -8.27 -5.15
C LEU A 198 5.22 -7.77 -5.72
N ILE A 199 5.85 -8.53 -6.63
CA ILE A 199 7.14 -8.15 -7.25
C ILE A 199 6.99 -6.86 -8.07
N PRO A 200 6.13 -6.78 -9.12
CA PRO A 200 6.04 -5.58 -9.93
C PRO A 200 5.61 -4.35 -9.13
N VAL A 201 4.66 -4.50 -8.21
CA VAL A 201 4.19 -3.40 -7.35
C VAL A 201 5.30 -2.93 -6.41
N THR A 202 6.07 -3.84 -5.80
CA THR A 202 7.19 -3.47 -4.93
C THR A 202 8.26 -2.70 -5.69
N LEU A 203 8.63 -3.15 -6.88
CA LEU A 203 9.59 -2.44 -7.76
C LEU A 203 9.06 -1.04 -8.13
N GLY A 204 7.77 -0.95 -8.47
CA GLY A 204 7.12 0.32 -8.72
C GLY A 204 7.13 1.24 -7.49
N ASN A 205 6.79 0.70 -6.31
CA ASN A 205 6.82 1.48 -5.07
C ASN A 205 8.24 1.99 -4.75
N ILE A 206 9.28 1.17 -4.92
CA ILE A 206 10.67 1.60 -4.75
C ILE A 206 10.99 2.75 -5.72
N ALA A 207 10.69 2.59 -7.00
CA ALA A 207 10.94 3.61 -8.00
C ALA A 207 10.20 4.93 -7.68
N GLY A 208 8.91 4.86 -7.34
CA GLY A 208 8.09 6.03 -7.01
C GLY A 208 8.61 6.78 -5.79
N GLY A 209 8.91 6.08 -4.70
CA GLY A 209 9.37 6.71 -3.46
C GLY A 209 10.84 7.11 -3.50
N ALA A 210 11.74 6.21 -3.90
CA ALA A 210 13.17 6.48 -3.85
C ALA A 210 13.61 7.46 -4.94
N LEU A 211 13.18 7.28 -6.20
CA LEU A 211 13.67 8.10 -7.31
C LEU A 211 12.86 9.39 -7.43
N PHE A 212 11.51 9.29 -7.54
CA PHE A 212 10.66 10.44 -7.86
C PHE A 212 10.40 11.36 -6.67
N VAL A 213 10.52 10.87 -5.42
CA VAL A 213 10.44 11.74 -4.25
C VAL A 213 11.80 11.89 -3.60
N GLY A 214 12.41 10.80 -3.11
CA GLY A 214 13.62 10.88 -2.31
C GLY A 214 14.79 11.54 -3.04
N MET A 215 15.23 10.98 -4.16
CA MET A 215 16.40 11.50 -4.86
C MET A 215 16.13 12.87 -5.52
N LEU A 216 14.90 13.11 -6.01
CA LEU A 216 14.55 14.39 -6.59
C LEU A 216 14.56 15.51 -5.52
N HIS A 217 13.96 15.27 -4.34
CA HIS A 217 14.01 16.23 -3.24
C HIS A 217 15.44 16.44 -2.73
N TRP A 218 16.22 15.39 -2.60
CA TRP A 218 17.62 15.50 -2.23
C TRP A 218 18.38 16.38 -3.24
N TRP A 219 18.21 16.13 -4.52
CA TRP A 219 18.93 16.88 -5.57
C TRP A 219 18.56 18.37 -5.59
N THR A 220 17.29 18.70 -5.40
CA THR A 220 16.81 20.09 -5.38
C THR A 220 17.23 20.86 -4.12
N HIS A 221 17.41 20.19 -2.98
CA HIS A 221 17.70 20.84 -1.70
C HIS A 221 19.15 20.68 -1.22
N ARG A 222 19.98 19.86 -1.87
CA ARG A 222 21.35 19.56 -1.41
C ARG A 222 22.24 20.79 -1.24
N ASN A 223 22.00 21.87 -1.97
CA ASN A 223 22.78 23.11 -1.91
C ASN A 223 22.18 24.16 -0.95
N THR A 224 20.99 23.91 -0.42
CA THR A 224 20.30 24.80 0.53
C THR A 224 20.46 24.36 2.00
N LEU A 225 20.96 23.16 2.22
CA LEU A 225 21.31 22.67 3.56
C LEU A 225 22.59 23.40 4.00
N PRO A 226 22.63 23.97 5.23
CA PRO A 226 23.86 24.59 5.73
C PRO A 226 25.00 23.58 5.69
N ALA A 227 26.09 23.96 5.04
CA ALA A 227 27.31 23.19 5.01
C ALA A 227 27.79 23.00 6.46
N GLY A 228 27.69 21.77 6.97
CA GLY A 228 28.41 21.35 8.15
C GLY A 228 27.90 21.89 9.50
N GLN A 229 27.01 21.13 10.13
CA GLN A 229 27.18 20.83 11.56
C GLN A 229 27.53 19.34 11.65
N GLY A 230 28.78 19.02 11.35
CA GLY A 230 29.39 17.76 11.71
C GLY A 230 29.54 17.75 13.24
N HIS A 231 28.85 16.81 13.87
CA HIS A 231 29.19 16.25 15.17
C HIS A 231 29.08 14.75 15.08
#